data_b8bd18d526dc61a6413295f71fe17856
#
_entry.id   b8bd18d526dc61a6413295f71fe17856
#
_cell.length_a   1.000
_cell.length_b   1.000
_cell.length_c   1.000
_cell.angle_alpha   90.00
_cell.angle_beta   90.00
_cell.angle_gamma   90.00
#
_symmetry.space_group_name_H-M   'P 1'
#
loop_
_entity.id
_entity.type
_entity.pdbx_description
1 polymer ?
#
loop_
_entity_poly.entity_id
_entity_poly.type
_entity_poly.pdbx_seq_one_letter_code
_entity_poly.pdbx_strand_id
1 'polypeptide(L)'
;MRFEILEQGAFQSALVHFDHGERLISESGAMVRASGNVDIDVTTRAKKGGGMLSGVKRLLGGDSFFLSTYSTTDGGSGEVGIAPILPGEVMTLEVAGANHWKTTGGSFLAAGGDIELDMQFQGLGGFISGESLFFLEASGSGTILVGAFGALRELEVNGELTIDTGHLVAYEASLDYSVTKAGGSWMQSFLAGEGFVMKFSGQGRVIVQTHDASGFGKRLGPLLPPRG
;
A
#
# COMPACT_ATOMS: atom_id res chain seq x y z
N MET A 1 14.92 -14.53 -3.43
CA MET A 1 13.47 -14.30 -3.70
C MET A 1 13.28 -13.65 -5.07
N ARG A 2 12.26 -14.03 -5.85
CA ARG A 2 11.97 -13.49 -7.18
C ARG A 2 10.47 -13.20 -7.31
N PHE A 3 10.14 -11.98 -7.71
CA PHE A 3 8.77 -11.57 -8.04
C PHE A 3 8.57 -11.65 -9.55
N GLU A 4 7.55 -12.34 -9.99
CA GLU A 4 7.16 -12.48 -11.38
C GLU A 4 5.76 -11.91 -11.54
N ILE A 5 5.65 -10.83 -12.32
CA ILE A 5 4.34 -10.20 -12.60
C ILE A 5 3.69 -11.01 -13.71
N LEU A 6 2.49 -11.48 -13.44
CA LEU A 6 1.66 -12.26 -14.36
C LEU A 6 0.59 -11.35 -14.98
N GLU A 7 0.13 -11.75 -16.15
CA GLU A 7 -0.88 -11.06 -16.96
C GLU A 7 -0.42 -9.67 -17.43
N GLN A 8 -1.31 -8.97 -18.13
CA GLN A 8 -1.06 -7.63 -18.64
C GLN A 8 -2.28 -6.74 -18.42
N GLY A 9 -2.04 -5.43 -18.40
CA GLY A 9 -3.11 -4.44 -18.19
C GLY A 9 -3.65 -4.46 -16.76
N ALA A 10 -4.92 -4.15 -16.60
CA ALA A 10 -5.54 -3.85 -15.32
C ALA A 10 -5.95 -5.07 -14.46
N PHE A 11 -5.43 -6.26 -14.73
CA PHE A 11 -5.78 -7.51 -14.01
C PHE A 11 -4.53 -8.29 -13.63
N GLN A 12 -3.49 -7.59 -13.23
CA GLN A 12 -2.20 -8.21 -12.91
C GLN A 12 -2.22 -8.85 -11.53
N SER A 13 -1.42 -9.90 -11.42
CA SER A 13 -1.04 -10.56 -10.18
C SER A 13 0.48 -10.77 -10.16
N ALA A 14 1.01 -11.22 -9.04
CA ALA A 14 2.41 -11.62 -8.94
C ALA A 14 2.53 -13.03 -8.41
N LEU A 15 3.48 -13.79 -8.97
CA LEU A 15 3.95 -15.03 -8.40
C LEU A 15 5.30 -14.78 -7.74
N VAL A 16 5.37 -15.04 -6.44
CA VAL A 16 6.60 -14.84 -5.66
C VAL A 16 7.21 -16.20 -5.37
N HIS A 17 8.44 -16.40 -5.86
CA HIS A 17 9.25 -17.58 -5.59
C HIS A 17 10.28 -17.27 -4.52
N PHE A 18 10.41 -18.13 -3.53
CA PHE A 18 11.37 -17.97 -2.42
C PHE A 18 11.93 -19.32 -1.96
N ASP A 19 13.17 -19.30 -1.49
CA ASP A 19 13.88 -20.46 -1.01
C ASP A 19 13.73 -20.65 0.49
N HIS A 20 14.15 -21.82 0.97
CA HIS A 20 14.19 -22.11 2.39
C HIS A 20 15.01 -21.05 3.15
N GLY A 21 14.47 -20.57 4.25
CA GLY A 21 15.07 -19.50 5.07
C GLY A 21 14.68 -18.09 4.66
N GLU A 22 14.15 -17.89 3.45
CA GLU A 22 13.53 -16.63 3.05
C GLU A 22 12.11 -16.51 3.61
N ARG A 23 11.66 -15.26 3.79
CA ARG A 23 10.30 -14.95 4.25
C ARG A 23 9.65 -13.94 3.35
N LEU A 24 8.46 -14.26 2.86
CA LEU A 24 7.57 -13.32 2.22
C LEU A 24 6.58 -12.78 3.26
N ILE A 25 6.34 -11.48 3.24
CA ILE A 25 5.30 -10.83 4.02
C ILE A 25 4.28 -10.26 3.04
N SER A 26 2.97 -10.43 3.28
CA SER A 26 1.94 -9.78 2.48
C SER A 26 0.86 -9.13 3.34
N GLU A 27 0.10 -8.22 2.73
CA GLU A 27 -1.21 -7.84 3.25
C GLU A 27 -2.11 -9.07 3.34
N SER A 28 -2.81 -9.22 4.46
CA SER A 28 -3.76 -10.34 4.63
C SER A 28 -4.94 -10.18 3.67
N GLY A 29 -5.22 -11.24 2.91
CA GLY A 29 -6.24 -11.24 1.86
C GLY A 29 -5.69 -11.03 0.45
N ALA A 30 -4.42 -10.67 0.29
CA ALA A 30 -3.79 -10.55 -1.03
C ALA A 30 -3.38 -11.91 -1.63
N MET A 31 -3.30 -12.97 -0.81
CA MET A 31 -2.91 -14.30 -1.29
C MET A 31 -4.00 -14.92 -2.17
N VAL A 32 -3.58 -15.40 -3.35
CA VAL A 32 -4.42 -16.17 -4.29
C VAL A 32 -4.20 -17.67 -4.12
N ARG A 33 -2.94 -18.09 -4.00
CA ARG A 33 -2.52 -19.49 -3.84
C ARG A 33 -1.16 -19.59 -3.17
N ALA A 34 -0.85 -20.75 -2.62
CA ALA A 34 0.48 -21.09 -2.14
C ALA A 34 0.79 -22.55 -2.49
N SER A 35 2.07 -22.89 -2.66
CA SER A 35 2.50 -24.29 -2.80
C SER A 35 2.29 -25.05 -1.49
N GLY A 36 2.09 -26.39 -1.58
CA GLY A 36 1.69 -27.21 -0.43
C GLY A 36 2.71 -27.31 0.71
N ASN A 37 3.96 -26.91 0.45
CA ASN A 37 5.05 -26.85 1.44
C ASN A 37 5.23 -25.46 2.08
N VAL A 38 4.32 -24.51 1.83
CA VAL A 38 4.36 -23.18 2.41
C VAL A 38 3.48 -23.13 3.66
N ASP A 39 4.09 -22.75 4.77
CA ASP A 39 3.40 -22.39 6.01
C ASP A 39 2.98 -20.91 6.01
N ILE A 40 1.82 -20.64 6.58
CA ILE A 40 1.19 -19.32 6.59
C ILE A 40 0.92 -18.91 8.04
N ASP A 41 1.65 -17.91 8.52
CA ASP A 41 1.39 -17.29 9.83
C ASP A 41 0.74 -15.91 9.65
N VAL A 42 -0.45 -15.75 10.23
CA VAL A 42 -1.16 -14.46 10.22
C VAL A 42 -0.83 -13.71 11.49
N THR A 43 0.03 -12.73 11.39
CA THR A 43 0.52 -11.98 12.54
C THR A 43 0.15 -10.51 12.47
N THR A 44 -0.35 -9.96 13.57
CA THR A 44 -0.58 -8.51 13.77
C THR A 44 0.71 -7.78 14.18
N ARG A 45 1.87 -8.10 13.62
CA ARG A 45 3.15 -7.52 14.05
C ARG A 45 3.73 -6.55 13.04
N ALA A 46 3.38 -5.28 13.20
CA ALA A 46 4.36 -4.22 13.01
C ALA A 46 5.24 -4.23 14.29
N LYS A 47 6.52 -4.37 14.13
CA LYS A 47 7.69 -4.56 15.01
C LYS A 47 7.62 -4.42 16.54
N LYS A 48 8.52 -5.22 17.16
CA LYS A 48 9.03 -5.20 18.54
C LYS A 48 9.45 -3.82 19.07
N GLY A 49 8.52 -3.17 19.73
CA GLY A 49 8.77 -2.00 20.57
C GLY A 49 7.51 -1.75 21.39
N GLY A 50 7.53 -2.17 22.65
CA GLY A 50 6.37 -2.31 23.54
C GLY A 50 5.29 -1.24 23.45
N GLY A 51 4.06 -1.65 23.51
CA GLY A 51 2.94 -0.84 24.00
C GLY A 51 2.03 -0.19 22.96
N MET A 52 2.34 -0.16 21.65
CA MET A 52 1.57 0.61 20.67
C MET A 52 0.46 -0.16 19.93
N LEU A 53 0.47 -1.50 19.98
CA LEU A 53 -0.51 -2.35 19.26
C LEU A 53 -1.95 -2.28 19.79
N SER A 54 -2.12 -1.94 21.06
CA SER A 54 -3.46 -1.75 21.63
C SER A 54 -4.13 -0.44 21.19
N GLY A 55 -3.33 0.57 20.81
CA GLY A 55 -3.80 1.85 20.26
C GLY A 55 -4.21 1.73 18.78
N VAL A 56 -3.47 0.96 17.98
CA VAL A 56 -3.72 0.77 16.55
C VAL A 56 -5.07 0.10 16.28
N LYS A 57 -5.45 -0.91 17.07
CA LYS A 57 -6.77 -1.56 16.96
C LYS A 57 -7.96 -0.63 17.20
N ARG A 58 -7.79 0.47 17.93
CA ARG A 58 -8.85 1.45 18.22
C ARG A 58 -8.94 2.57 17.18
N LEU A 59 -7.85 2.82 16.45
CA LEU A 59 -7.78 3.96 15.52
C LEU A 59 -8.20 3.58 14.09
N LEU A 60 -8.03 2.32 13.71
CA LEU A 60 -8.43 1.81 12.38
C LEU A 60 -9.91 1.40 12.40
N GLY A 61 -10.83 2.33 12.39
CA GLY A 61 -12.27 2.14 12.42
C GLY A 61 -12.80 1.00 11.53
N GLY A 62 -12.58 -0.27 11.93
CA GLY A 62 -13.16 -1.48 11.36
C GLY A 62 -12.24 -2.34 10.51
N ASP A 63 -11.29 -1.82 9.76
CA ASP A 63 -10.38 -2.63 8.94
C ASP A 63 -8.99 -2.68 9.60
N SER A 64 -8.71 -3.79 10.26
CA SER A 64 -7.39 -4.06 10.84
C SER A 64 -6.43 -4.41 9.71
N PHE A 65 -5.34 -3.65 9.58
CA PHE A 65 -4.23 -4.02 8.69
C PHE A 65 -3.51 -5.22 9.30
N PHE A 66 -3.70 -6.38 8.69
CA PHE A 66 -3.06 -7.63 9.10
C PHE A 66 -2.00 -8.00 8.06
N LEU A 67 -0.92 -8.57 8.54
CA LEU A 67 0.13 -9.13 7.69
C LEU A 67 0.15 -10.64 7.81
N SER A 68 0.32 -11.30 6.67
CA SER A 68 0.60 -12.73 6.58
C SER A 68 2.07 -12.94 6.28
N THR A 69 2.70 -13.90 6.96
CA THR A 69 4.10 -14.30 6.72
C THR A 69 4.12 -15.71 6.16
N TYR A 70 4.90 -15.92 5.12
CA TYR A 70 5.04 -17.21 4.43
C TYR A 70 6.48 -17.69 4.54
N SER A 71 6.64 -18.98 4.83
CA SER A 71 7.93 -19.67 4.89
C SER A 71 7.77 -21.12 4.42
N THR A 72 8.85 -21.75 3.96
CA THR A 72 8.83 -23.16 3.56
C THR A 72 9.06 -24.10 4.75
N THR A 73 8.39 -25.24 4.77
CA THR A 73 8.44 -26.21 5.88
C THR A 73 9.42 -27.37 5.66
N ASP A 74 9.80 -27.64 4.39
CA ASP A 74 10.52 -28.86 3.98
C ASP A 74 11.97 -28.62 3.53
N GLY A 75 12.49 -27.41 3.69
CA GLY A 75 13.84 -27.06 3.24
C GLY A 75 13.96 -26.81 1.73
N GLY A 76 12.86 -26.93 0.98
CA GLY A 76 12.78 -26.65 -0.46
C GLY A 76 12.35 -25.21 -0.77
N SER A 77 12.19 -24.92 -2.04
CA SER A 77 11.61 -23.66 -2.53
C SER A 77 10.09 -23.69 -2.45
N GLY A 78 9.50 -22.53 -2.24
CA GLY A 78 8.05 -22.33 -2.24
C GLY A 78 7.63 -21.21 -3.18
N GLU A 79 6.33 -21.15 -3.47
CA GLU A 79 5.74 -20.06 -4.23
C GLU A 79 4.41 -19.62 -3.67
N VAL A 80 4.15 -18.30 -3.76
CA VAL A 80 2.89 -17.67 -3.34
C VAL A 80 2.41 -16.74 -4.44
N GLY A 81 1.16 -16.90 -4.87
CA GLY A 81 0.46 -15.97 -5.76
C GLY A 81 -0.17 -14.84 -4.96
N ILE A 82 0.08 -13.61 -5.36
CA ILE A 82 -0.42 -12.37 -4.73
C ILE A 82 -1.18 -11.55 -5.77
N ALA A 83 -2.35 -11.02 -5.41
CA ALA A 83 -3.14 -10.13 -6.26
C ALA A 83 -3.80 -9.01 -5.45
N PRO A 84 -3.98 -7.83 -6.04
CA PRO A 84 -4.76 -6.75 -5.41
C PRO A 84 -6.25 -7.09 -5.36
N ILE A 85 -6.97 -6.51 -4.40
CA ILE A 85 -8.44 -6.67 -4.29
C ILE A 85 -9.16 -5.97 -5.45
N LEU A 86 -8.71 -4.79 -5.85
CA LEU A 86 -9.28 -4.05 -6.97
C LEU A 86 -8.52 -4.35 -8.26
N PRO A 87 -9.21 -4.37 -9.42
CA PRO A 87 -8.57 -4.62 -10.70
C PRO A 87 -7.53 -3.54 -11.01
N GLY A 88 -6.30 -3.94 -11.27
CA GLY A 88 -5.24 -2.99 -11.53
C GLY A 88 -3.92 -3.64 -11.90
N GLU A 89 -2.94 -2.78 -12.12
CA GLU A 89 -1.55 -3.15 -12.32
C GLU A 89 -0.86 -3.39 -10.97
N VAL A 90 0.20 -4.18 -10.98
CA VAL A 90 1.12 -4.37 -9.86
C VAL A 90 2.53 -3.98 -10.29
N MET A 91 3.33 -3.51 -9.34
CA MET A 91 4.70 -3.04 -9.60
C MET A 91 5.60 -3.44 -8.44
N THR A 92 6.83 -3.86 -8.77
CA THR A 92 7.89 -4.05 -7.78
C THR A 92 8.69 -2.76 -7.59
N LEU A 93 8.99 -2.43 -6.34
CA LEU A 93 9.83 -1.30 -5.97
C LEU A 93 11.00 -1.83 -5.15
N GLU A 94 12.22 -1.48 -5.57
CA GLU A 94 13.44 -1.87 -4.86
C GLU A 94 13.69 -0.96 -3.66
N VAL A 95 13.96 -1.58 -2.52
CA VAL A 95 14.34 -0.92 -1.26
C VAL A 95 15.81 -1.23 -1.00
N ALA A 96 16.66 -0.21 -0.94
CA ALA A 96 18.10 -0.40 -0.70
C ALA A 96 18.74 0.85 -0.07
N GLY A 97 19.45 0.65 1.02
CA GLY A 97 20.21 1.71 1.69
C GLY A 97 19.31 2.86 2.14
N ALA A 98 19.52 4.06 1.59
CA ALA A 98 18.72 5.25 1.88
C ALA A 98 17.43 5.33 1.06
N ASN A 99 17.24 4.44 0.07
CA ASN A 99 16.04 4.44 -0.77
C ASN A 99 14.93 3.64 -0.08
N HIS A 100 14.17 4.33 0.75
CA HIS A 100 12.98 3.80 1.42
C HIS A 100 11.73 4.25 0.67
N TRP A 101 10.67 3.44 0.75
CA TRP A 101 9.38 3.76 0.16
C TRP A 101 8.30 3.87 1.22
N LYS A 102 7.41 4.84 1.04
CA LYS A 102 6.17 4.94 1.81
C LYS A 102 5.00 4.63 0.90
N THR A 103 4.22 3.61 1.24
CA THR A 103 3.04 3.19 0.49
C THR A 103 1.77 3.60 1.22
N THR A 104 0.71 3.91 0.50
CA THR A 104 -0.62 4.05 1.10
C THR A 104 -1.12 2.69 1.58
N GLY A 105 -1.97 2.67 2.61
CA GLY A 105 -2.41 1.45 3.27
C GLY A 105 -3.10 0.43 2.38
N GLY A 106 -3.80 0.87 1.34
CA GLY A 106 -4.49 -0.05 0.41
C GLY A 106 -3.66 -0.43 -0.82
N SER A 107 -2.42 0.05 -0.93
CA SER A 107 -1.57 -0.20 -2.11
C SER A 107 -0.45 -1.19 -1.84
N PHE A 108 -0.05 -1.42 -0.59
CA PHE A 108 0.94 -2.42 -0.24
C PHE A 108 0.37 -3.82 -0.44
N LEU A 109 1.07 -4.69 -1.15
CA LEU A 109 0.67 -6.08 -1.36
C LEU A 109 1.61 -7.07 -0.68
N ALA A 110 2.93 -6.91 -0.88
CA ALA A 110 3.90 -7.83 -0.31
C ALA A 110 5.29 -7.21 -0.17
N ALA A 111 6.13 -7.84 0.65
CA ALA A 111 7.55 -7.51 0.82
C ALA A 111 8.38 -8.77 0.95
N GLY A 112 9.54 -8.76 0.32
CA GLY A 112 10.52 -9.84 0.40
C GLY A 112 11.95 -9.33 0.55
N GLY A 113 12.81 -10.15 1.19
CA GLY A 113 14.14 -9.77 1.59
C GLY A 113 14.21 -9.33 3.05
N ASP A 114 15.20 -8.53 3.40
CA ASP A 114 15.38 -7.98 4.75
C ASP A 114 14.67 -6.61 4.85
N ILE A 115 13.34 -6.65 4.76
CA ILE A 115 12.47 -5.46 4.80
C ILE A 115 11.88 -5.30 6.19
N GLU A 116 12.04 -4.10 6.74
CA GLU A 116 11.31 -3.63 7.91
C GLU A 116 10.12 -2.77 7.47
N LEU A 117 8.94 -3.10 8.00
CA LEU A 117 7.71 -2.36 7.77
C LEU A 117 7.34 -1.58 9.03
N ASP A 118 7.19 -0.25 8.89
CA ASP A 118 6.75 0.64 9.98
C ASP A 118 5.52 1.43 9.57
N MET A 119 4.52 1.44 10.44
CA MET A 119 3.25 2.11 10.18
C MET A 119 3.29 3.54 10.70
N GLN A 120 3.16 4.50 9.81
CA GLN A 120 3.16 5.92 10.12
C GLN A 120 1.76 6.53 9.95
N PHE A 121 1.21 7.04 11.05
CA PHE A 121 -0.05 7.77 11.03
C PHE A 121 0.22 9.27 10.81
N GLN A 122 -0.42 9.82 9.79
CA GLN A 122 -0.46 11.26 9.62
C GLN A 122 -1.48 11.87 10.59
N GLY A 123 -0.97 12.79 11.43
CA GLY A 123 -1.71 13.38 12.56
C GLY A 123 -3.06 14.02 12.19
N LEU A 124 -3.70 14.58 13.19
CA LEU A 124 -5.08 15.08 13.35
C LEU A 124 -5.82 15.70 12.14
N GLY A 125 -5.16 16.06 11.05
CA GLY A 125 -5.80 16.61 9.85
C GLY A 125 -6.61 15.60 9.03
N GLY A 126 -6.28 14.30 9.11
CA GLY A 126 -6.94 13.21 8.36
C GLY A 126 -8.29 12.76 8.94
N PHE A 127 -8.56 13.07 10.21
CA PHE A 127 -9.79 12.64 10.90
C PHE A 127 -11.06 13.38 10.49
N ILE A 128 -10.94 14.58 9.89
CA ILE A 128 -12.09 15.45 9.62
C ILE A 128 -12.86 15.03 8.35
N SER A 129 -12.24 14.26 7.46
CA SER A 129 -12.83 13.85 6.17
C SER A 129 -13.28 12.39 6.09
N GLY A 130 -13.05 11.59 7.15
CA GLY A 130 -13.33 10.14 7.11
C GLY A 130 -12.29 9.33 6.35
N GLU A 131 -11.26 9.94 5.79
CA GLU A 131 -10.13 9.29 5.15
C GLU A 131 -8.92 9.36 6.08
N SER A 132 -8.63 8.28 6.78
CA SER A 132 -7.39 8.15 7.55
C SER A 132 -6.25 7.84 6.59
N LEU A 133 -5.42 8.84 6.26
CA LEU A 133 -4.18 8.61 5.55
C LEU A 133 -3.17 7.98 6.51
N PHE A 134 -2.89 6.72 6.32
CA PHE A 134 -1.74 6.07 6.95
C PHE A 134 -0.79 5.57 5.86
N PHE A 135 0.48 5.63 6.18
CA PHE A 135 1.53 5.13 5.30
C PHE A 135 2.25 3.97 5.96
N LEU A 136 2.61 3.00 5.14
CA LEU A 136 3.50 1.92 5.52
C LEU A 136 4.88 2.23 4.93
N GLU A 137 5.84 2.54 5.78
CA GLU A 137 7.22 2.74 5.38
C GLU A 137 7.93 1.40 5.29
N ALA A 138 8.53 1.13 4.14
CA ALA A 138 9.37 -0.02 3.88
C ALA A 138 10.83 0.42 3.84
N SER A 139 11.65 -0.11 4.74
CA SER A 139 13.09 0.17 4.86
C SER A 139 13.90 -1.12 4.89
N GLY A 140 15.22 -1.02 4.77
CA GLY A 140 16.12 -2.17 4.75
C GLY A 140 16.64 -2.51 3.36
N SER A 141 16.63 -3.78 2.96
CA SER A 141 17.12 -4.24 1.66
C SER A 141 16.25 -5.36 1.11
N GLY A 142 15.64 -5.15 -0.04
CA GLY A 142 14.76 -6.12 -0.67
C GLY A 142 13.81 -5.48 -1.68
N THR A 143 12.68 -6.14 -1.91
CA THR A 143 11.67 -5.72 -2.89
C THR A 143 10.31 -5.64 -2.22
N ILE A 144 9.57 -4.57 -2.47
CA ILE A 144 8.15 -4.49 -2.15
C ILE A 144 7.31 -4.60 -3.42
N LEU A 145 6.13 -5.16 -3.28
CA LEU A 145 5.10 -5.23 -4.31
C LEU A 145 3.97 -4.28 -3.94
N VAL A 146 3.61 -3.41 -4.85
CA VAL A 146 2.46 -2.51 -4.72
C VAL A 146 1.42 -2.80 -5.79
N GLY A 147 0.16 -2.57 -5.47
CA GLY A 147 -0.95 -2.69 -6.39
C GLY A 147 -1.69 -1.37 -6.56
N ALA A 148 -2.43 -1.27 -7.64
CA ALA A 148 -3.22 -0.11 -7.98
C ALA A 148 -4.67 -0.46 -8.29
N PHE A 149 -5.52 0.54 -8.28
CA PHE A 149 -6.79 0.50 -8.98
C PHE A 149 -6.60 1.14 -10.37
N GLY A 150 -6.61 0.31 -11.42
CA GLY A 150 -6.29 0.72 -12.78
C GLY A 150 -4.79 0.64 -13.09
N ALA A 151 -4.27 1.60 -13.84
CA ALA A 151 -2.86 1.61 -14.27
C ALA A 151 -1.96 2.34 -13.27
N LEU A 152 -0.70 1.88 -13.16
CA LEU A 152 0.37 2.53 -12.41
C LEU A 152 1.18 3.48 -13.30
N ARG A 153 1.64 4.58 -12.72
CA ARG A 153 2.57 5.51 -13.35
C ARG A 153 3.62 5.95 -12.34
N GLU A 154 4.89 5.84 -12.72
CA GLU A 154 5.99 6.45 -12.00
C GLU A 154 6.18 7.88 -12.49
N LEU A 155 6.28 8.83 -11.57
CA LEU A 155 6.49 10.25 -11.81
C LEU A 155 7.75 10.69 -11.08
N GLU A 156 8.63 11.38 -11.78
CA GLU A 156 9.79 12.03 -11.18
C GLU A 156 9.38 13.39 -10.58
N VAL A 157 9.78 13.61 -9.34
CA VAL A 157 9.67 14.92 -8.67
C VAL A 157 11.03 15.58 -8.71
N ASN A 158 11.08 16.76 -9.32
CA ASN A 158 12.26 17.64 -9.33
C ASN A 158 11.77 19.08 -9.07
N GLY A 159 11.65 19.41 -7.78
CA GLY A 159 11.02 20.64 -7.32
C GLY A 159 9.68 20.36 -6.65
N GLU A 160 8.57 20.78 -7.24
CA GLU A 160 7.22 20.61 -6.64
C GLU A 160 6.29 19.77 -7.53
N LEU A 161 5.48 18.92 -6.92
CA LEU A 161 4.43 18.14 -7.58
C LEU A 161 3.21 18.04 -6.66
N THR A 162 2.01 18.27 -7.21
CA THR A 162 0.75 18.11 -6.47
C THR A 162 -0.01 16.89 -6.98
N ILE A 163 -0.43 16.02 -6.05
CA ILE A 163 -1.16 14.77 -6.33
C ILE A 163 -2.40 14.71 -5.45
N ASP A 164 -3.53 14.32 -6.02
CA ASP A 164 -4.73 13.97 -5.25
C ASP A 164 -4.44 12.71 -4.40
N THR A 165 -4.82 12.74 -3.12
CA THR A 165 -4.53 11.64 -2.18
C THR A 165 -5.13 10.30 -2.61
N GLY A 166 -6.27 10.29 -3.28
CA GLY A 166 -6.93 9.10 -3.80
C GLY A 166 -6.17 8.41 -4.95
N HIS A 167 -5.24 9.13 -5.58
CA HIS A 167 -4.41 8.60 -6.66
C HIS A 167 -2.99 8.22 -6.23
N LEU A 168 -2.61 8.49 -4.99
CA LEU A 168 -1.28 8.14 -4.47
C LEU A 168 -1.18 6.65 -4.15
N VAL A 169 -0.13 6.00 -4.62
CA VAL A 169 0.22 4.59 -4.33
C VAL A 169 1.44 4.52 -3.42
N ALA A 170 2.54 5.13 -3.82
CA ALA A 170 3.79 5.13 -3.06
C ALA A 170 4.63 6.37 -3.38
N TYR A 171 5.59 6.69 -2.52
CA TYR A 171 6.58 7.73 -2.76
C TYR A 171 7.89 7.41 -2.02
N GLU A 172 9.00 7.90 -2.56
CA GLU A 172 10.31 7.81 -1.91
C GLU A 172 10.34 8.65 -0.65
N ALA A 173 10.84 8.08 0.46
CA ALA A 173 10.88 8.73 1.77
C ALA A 173 11.81 9.96 1.81
N SER A 174 12.63 10.17 0.77
CA SER A 174 13.45 11.37 0.58
C SER A 174 12.65 12.63 0.26
N LEU A 175 11.40 12.48 -0.21
CA LEU A 175 10.53 13.61 -0.53
C LEU A 175 9.89 14.18 0.72
N ASP A 176 9.93 15.51 0.83
CA ASP A 176 9.08 16.25 1.75
C ASP A 176 7.67 16.37 1.18
N TYR A 177 6.67 16.45 2.04
CA TYR A 177 5.29 16.68 1.61
C TYR A 177 4.48 17.47 2.63
N SER A 178 3.41 18.10 2.14
CA SER A 178 2.35 18.68 2.94
C SER A 178 0.99 18.25 2.42
N VAL A 179 0.02 18.03 3.33
CA VAL A 179 -1.36 17.72 2.96
C VAL A 179 -2.18 18.98 3.05
N THR A 180 -2.85 19.32 1.96
CA THR A 180 -3.72 20.50 1.89
C THR A 180 -5.04 20.12 1.22
N LYS A 181 -6.04 21.01 1.35
CA LYS A 181 -7.29 20.84 0.60
C LYS A 181 -7.10 21.32 -0.83
N ALA A 182 -7.71 20.64 -1.78
CA ALA A 182 -7.80 21.11 -3.14
C ALA A 182 -8.72 22.35 -3.18
N GLY A 183 -8.17 23.52 -3.56
CA GLY A 183 -8.91 24.78 -3.66
C GLY A 183 -8.88 25.68 -2.42
N GLY A 184 -9.10 26.98 -2.64
CA GLY A 184 -8.93 28.01 -1.60
C GLY A 184 -10.07 28.12 -0.56
N SER A 185 -11.16 27.36 -0.68
CA SER A 185 -12.32 27.38 0.21
C SER A 185 -12.86 25.98 0.47
N TRP A 186 -13.30 25.71 1.70
CA TRP A 186 -13.96 24.47 2.12
C TRP A 186 -15.13 24.10 1.20
N MET A 187 -15.90 25.09 0.79
CA MET A 187 -17.08 24.90 -0.04
C MET A 187 -16.73 24.56 -1.48
N GLN A 188 -15.63 25.12 -2.01
CA GLN A 188 -15.19 24.84 -3.39
C GLN A 188 -14.60 23.43 -3.51
N SER A 189 -13.78 22.99 -2.56
CA SER A 189 -13.24 21.60 -2.54
C SER A 189 -14.34 20.55 -2.41
N PHE A 190 -15.34 20.80 -1.56
CA PHE A 190 -16.47 19.89 -1.39
C PHE A 190 -17.39 19.83 -2.62
N LEU A 191 -17.64 20.97 -3.26
CA LEU A 191 -18.49 21.06 -4.47
C LEU A 191 -17.79 20.54 -5.73
N ALA A 192 -16.45 20.63 -5.79
CA ALA A 192 -15.65 20.10 -6.90
C ALA A 192 -15.48 18.57 -6.83
N GLY A 193 -15.84 17.92 -5.71
CA GLY A 193 -15.66 16.49 -5.52
C GLY A 193 -14.20 16.07 -5.31
N GLU A 194 -13.27 17.07 -5.27
CA GLU A 194 -11.85 16.85 -5.04
C GLU A 194 -11.60 16.82 -3.52
N GLY A 195 -10.90 15.77 -3.06
CA GLY A 195 -10.57 15.54 -1.65
C GLY A 195 -9.39 16.38 -1.18
N PHE A 196 -8.46 15.71 -0.53
CA PHE A 196 -7.18 16.29 -0.13
C PHE A 196 -6.14 16.10 -1.22
N VAL A 197 -5.18 17.02 -1.31
CA VAL A 197 -4.01 16.90 -2.17
C VAL A 197 -2.75 16.88 -1.34
N MET A 198 -1.79 16.10 -1.79
CA MET A 198 -0.42 16.11 -1.29
C MET A 198 0.45 16.94 -2.22
N LYS A 199 1.15 17.90 -1.63
CA LYS A 199 2.19 18.68 -2.32
C LYS A 199 3.52 18.12 -1.91
N PHE A 200 4.17 17.46 -2.85
CA PHE A 200 5.54 16.94 -2.70
C PHE A 200 6.55 18.02 -3.08
N SER A 201 7.72 17.99 -2.41
CA SER A 201 8.87 18.83 -2.74
C SER A 201 10.17 18.08 -2.55
N GLY A 202 11.17 18.42 -3.37
CA GLY A 202 12.48 17.79 -3.34
C GLY A 202 12.82 17.07 -4.64
N GLN A 203 13.63 16.00 -4.54
CA GLN A 203 13.99 15.13 -5.65
C GLN A 203 13.73 13.68 -5.27
N GLY A 204 12.98 12.97 -6.11
CA GLY A 204 12.61 11.59 -5.88
C GLY A 204 11.48 11.14 -6.80
N ARG A 205 10.88 9.99 -6.50
CA ARG A 205 9.83 9.38 -7.32
C ARG A 205 8.54 9.21 -6.54
N VAL A 206 7.43 9.31 -7.26
CA VAL A 206 6.08 9.05 -6.76
C VAL A 206 5.39 8.08 -7.71
N ILE A 207 4.72 7.08 -7.16
CA ILE A 207 3.89 6.14 -7.91
C ILE A 207 2.43 6.54 -7.71
N VAL A 208 1.72 6.67 -8.83
CA VAL A 208 0.29 7.02 -8.82
C VAL A 208 -0.53 5.99 -9.57
N GLN A 209 -1.81 5.92 -9.24
CA GLN A 209 -2.82 5.09 -9.90
C GLN A 209 -3.83 5.95 -10.68
N THR A 210 -4.42 5.36 -11.72
CA THR A 210 -5.36 6.09 -12.59
C THR A 210 -6.77 6.21 -12.03
N HIS A 211 -7.17 5.38 -11.08
CA HIS A 211 -8.51 5.37 -10.48
C HIS A 211 -8.41 5.61 -8.97
N ASP A 212 -9.45 6.23 -8.42
CA ASP A 212 -9.64 6.45 -6.98
C ASP A 212 -10.71 5.49 -6.44
N ALA A 213 -10.33 4.63 -5.48
CA ALA A 213 -11.22 3.66 -4.87
C ALA A 213 -12.36 4.32 -4.07
N SER A 214 -12.07 5.44 -3.40
CA SER A 214 -13.07 6.20 -2.63
C SER A 214 -14.12 6.81 -3.56
N GLY A 215 -13.70 7.47 -4.63
CA GLY A 215 -14.59 8.02 -5.66
C GLY A 215 -15.42 6.96 -6.36
N PHE A 216 -14.81 5.81 -6.68
CA PHE A 216 -15.53 4.66 -7.21
C PHE A 216 -16.59 4.15 -6.23
N GLY A 217 -16.23 3.99 -4.95
CA GLY A 217 -17.16 3.58 -3.89
C GLY A 217 -18.33 4.55 -3.69
N LYS A 218 -18.07 5.86 -3.69
CA LYS A 218 -19.11 6.91 -3.63
C LYS A 218 -20.06 6.86 -4.83
N ARG A 219 -19.56 6.49 -6.01
CA ARG A 219 -20.38 6.35 -7.22
C ARG A 219 -21.22 5.08 -7.21
N LEU A 220 -20.65 3.97 -6.76
CA LEU A 220 -21.29 2.64 -6.74
C LEU A 220 -22.25 2.49 -5.57
N GLY A 221 -21.90 2.99 -4.39
CA GLY A 221 -22.64 2.80 -3.15
C GLY A 221 -24.15 3.07 -3.24
N PRO A 222 -24.60 4.21 -3.80
CA PRO A 222 -26.01 4.53 -3.95
C PRO A 222 -26.81 3.57 -4.87
N LEU A 223 -26.10 2.81 -5.71
CA LEU A 223 -26.70 1.85 -6.64
C LEU A 223 -26.84 0.45 -6.05
N LEU A 224 -26.24 0.21 -4.90
CA LEU A 224 -26.30 -1.07 -4.20
C LEU A 224 -27.53 -1.12 -3.26
N PRO A 225 -28.13 -2.30 -3.03
CA PRO A 225 -29.20 -2.43 -2.06
C PRO A 225 -28.71 -2.05 -0.65
N PRO A 226 -29.58 -1.52 0.22
CA PRO A 226 -29.22 -1.21 1.59
C PRO A 226 -28.65 -2.45 2.30
N ARG A 227 -27.62 -2.27 3.08
CA ARG A 227 -27.13 -3.34 3.97
C ARG A 227 -28.20 -3.58 5.03
N GLY A 228 -28.70 -4.81 5.10
CA GLY A 228 -29.63 -5.26 6.13
C GLY A 228 -28.98 -5.30 7.53
#